data_04007de79379c42ffb38c4110c657409
#
_entry.id   04007de79379c42ffb38c4110c657409
#
_cell.length_a   1.000
_cell.length_b   1.000
_cell.length_c   1.000
_cell.angle_alpha   90.00
_cell.angle_beta   90.00
_cell.angle_gamma   90.00
#
_symmetry.space_group_name_H-M   'P 1'
#
loop_
_entity.id
_entity.type
_entity.pdbx_description
1 polymer ?
#
loop_
_entity_poly.entity_id
_entity_poly.type
_entity_poly.pdbx_seq_one_letter_code
_entity_poly.pdbx_strand_id
1 'polypeptide(L)'
;MDDLAIIGSGPAGYTAGIYAARANLEPVLFEGLESGGQLMLTTDVENYPGFDQGIMGPEMMQVFKNQAERFGTKILTETVDSIEKIENGFKLTTSKNTYEFKTVIISSGASANWLDIKGEKELQGHGVSACATCDGFFFKDKNVIVVGGGDSAMEEALFLTKFAKNVTVVHRRDSFRASKIMQDRVLSHDQIDVWWNKEVMEIKGEDQVSSVILKDSQTNETEEKQIDGIFIAIGHTPNVSFLNGFLELDEKGYIKTGSTTATSTSVPGVFAAGDVADSIYRQANFSPNCTLFCFFRVSCAHCISINLNSIFTFQNLNYNWP
;
A
#
# COMPACT_ATOMS: atom_id res chain seq x y z
N MET A 1 21.35 -17.64 -13.52
CA MET A 1 19.94 -17.18 -13.60
C MET A 1 19.21 -17.79 -12.42
N ASP A 2 18.80 -16.95 -11.50
CA ASP A 2 18.08 -17.37 -10.28
C ASP A 2 16.59 -17.62 -10.59
N ASP A 3 15.89 -18.34 -9.69
CA ASP A 3 14.51 -18.75 -9.98
C ASP A 3 13.52 -17.60 -9.89
N LEU A 4 13.63 -16.76 -8.85
CA LEU A 4 12.61 -15.76 -8.54
C LEU A 4 13.20 -14.46 -7.97
N ALA A 5 12.82 -13.33 -8.58
CA ALA A 5 12.98 -12.01 -7.99
C ALA A 5 11.68 -11.53 -7.35
N ILE A 6 11.79 -10.82 -6.24
CA ILE A 6 10.69 -10.10 -5.59
C ILE A 6 11.12 -8.63 -5.47
N ILE A 7 10.35 -7.72 -6.05
CA ILE A 7 10.64 -6.28 -6.04
C ILE A 7 9.72 -5.59 -5.04
N GLY A 8 10.27 -5.12 -3.93
CA GLY A 8 9.55 -4.44 -2.85
C GLY A 8 9.45 -5.27 -1.57
N SER A 9 9.57 -4.59 -0.44
CA SER A 9 9.68 -5.17 0.91
C SER A 9 8.51 -4.83 1.84
N GLY A 10 7.38 -4.43 1.28
CA GLY A 10 6.14 -4.33 2.05
C GLY A 10 5.62 -5.70 2.51
N PRO A 11 4.47 -5.75 3.21
CA PRO A 11 3.85 -7.01 3.65
C PRO A 11 3.69 -8.04 2.52
N ALA A 12 3.32 -7.59 1.32
CA ALA A 12 3.17 -8.44 0.14
C ALA A 12 4.49 -9.10 -0.27
N GLY A 13 5.59 -8.34 -0.29
CA GLY A 13 6.90 -8.82 -0.68
C GLY A 13 7.47 -9.82 0.31
N TYR A 14 7.46 -9.52 1.60
CA TYR A 14 7.94 -10.48 2.59
C TYR A 14 7.09 -11.75 2.64
N THR A 15 5.76 -11.61 2.50
CA THR A 15 4.86 -12.77 2.39
C THR A 15 5.21 -13.64 1.18
N ALA A 16 5.41 -13.02 0.01
CA ALA A 16 5.83 -13.74 -1.19
C ALA A 16 7.17 -14.47 -0.98
N GLY A 17 8.14 -13.82 -0.33
CA GLY A 17 9.45 -14.41 0.02
C GLY A 17 9.31 -15.63 0.93
N ILE A 18 8.50 -15.52 2.00
CA ILE A 18 8.25 -16.64 2.93
C ILE A 18 7.69 -17.85 2.18
N TYR A 19 6.65 -17.65 1.36
CA TYR A 19 6.01 -18.77 0.67
C TYR A 19 6.89 -19.34 -0.44
N ALA A 20 7.60 -18.52 -1.20
CA ALA A 20 8.52 -18.97 -2.24
C ALA A 20 9.66 -19.81 -1.65
N ALA A 21 10.29 -19.33 -0.57
CA ALA A 21 11.36 -20.07 0.10
C ALA A 21 10.85 -21.41 0.67
N ARG A 22 9.65 -21.44 1.26
CA ARG A 22 9.00 -22.67 1.73
C ARG A 22 8.65 -23.65 0.60
N ALA A 23 8.50 -23.16 -0.63
CA ALA A 23 8.34 -24.00 -1.83
C ALA A 23 9.67 -24.47 -2.42
N ASN A 24 10.76 -24.24 -1.72
CA ASN A 24 12.11 -24.59 -2.15
C ASN A 24 12.55 -23.86 -3.43
N LEU A 25 11.98 -22.67 -3.68
CA LEU A 25 12.54 -21.69 -4.59
C LEU A 25 13.58 -20.87 -3.82
N GLU A 26 14.55 -20.33 -4.50
CA GLU A 26 15.58 -19.46 -3.92
C GLU A 26 15.24 -17.99 -4.21
N PRO A 27 14.28 -17.39 -3.49
CA PRO A 27 13.83 -16.04 -3.80
C PRO A 27 14.88 -15.00 -3.40
N VAL A 28 15.11 -14.04 -4.31
CA VAL A 28 15.88 -12.83 -4.04
C VAL A 28 14.93 -11.65 -3.97
N LEU A 29 14.86 -10.99 -2.81
CA LEU A 29 14.01 -9.84 -2.57
C LEU A 29 14.84 -8.56 -2.59
N PHE A 30 14.44 -7.62 -3.44
CA PHE A 30 15.00 -6.27 -3.53
C PHE A 30 14.16 -5.33 -2.66
N GLU A 31 14.70 -4.95 -1.50
CA GLU A 31 13.94 -4.15 -0.53
C GLU A 31 13.98 -2.63 -0.81
N GLY A 32 14.84 -2.18 -1.73
CA GLY A 32 15.05 -0.76 -1.97
C GLY A 32 15.89 -0.12 -0.86
N LEU A 33 15.94 1.21 -0.86
CA LEU A 33 16.63 1.99 0.19
C LEU A 33 15.73 2.22 1.41
N GLU A 34 14.41 2.25 1.20
CA GLU A 34 13.39 2.40 2.25
C GLU A 34 12.68 1.06 2.44
N SER A 35 13.29 0.18 3.25
CA SER A 35 12.75 -1.16 3.50
C SER A 35 11.50 -1.14 4.38
N GLY A 36 10.56 -2.08 4.16
CA GLY A 36 9.36 -2.26 4.99
C GLY A 36 8.10 -1.57 4.48
N GLY A 37 8.23 -0.65 3.51
CA GLY A 37 7.09 0.02 2.87
C GLY A 37 6.30 0.95 3.79
N GLN A 38 5.03 1.22 3.48
CA GLN A 38 4.21 2.23 4.15
C GLN A 38 4.01 2.00 5.67
N LEU A 39 4.08 0.75 6.14
CA LEU A 39 3.97 0.46 7.57
C LEU A 39 5.16 0.97 8.41
N MET A 40 6.28 1.32 7.77
CA MET A 40 7.39 1.99 8.47
C MET A 40 7.06 3.42 8.90
N LEU A 41 6.03 4.02 8.31
CA LEU A 41 5.60 5.40 8.57
C LEU A 41 4.42 5.49 9.55
N THR A 42 3.87 4.35 9.99
CA THR A 42 2.75 4.33 10.94
C THR A 42 3.23 3.99 12.36
N THR A 43 2.41 4.29 13.34
CA THR A 43 2.62 3.95 14.75
C THR A 43 2.04 2.57 15.04
N ASP A 44 0.95 2.49 15.79
CA ASP A 44 0.33 1.23 16.18
C ASP A 44 -0.48 0.62 15.04
N VAL A 45 -0.27 -0.68 14.80
CA VAL A 45 -1.04 -1.53 13.90
C VAL A 45 -1.89 -2.47 14.74
N GLU A 46 -3.18 -2.17 14.85
CA GLU A 46 -4.12 -2.95 15.66
C GLU A 46 -4.99 -3.90 14.81
N ASN A 47 -4.98 -3.72 13.49
CA ASN A 47 -5.87 -4.40 12.56
C ASN A 47 -5.21 -5.57 11.81
N TYR A 48 -4.00 -5.99 12.22
CA TYR A 48 -3.35 -7.17 11.66
C TYR A 48 -3.49 -8.37 12.61
N PRO A 49 -4.15 -9.46 12.19
CA PRO A 49 -4.37 -10.63 13.05
C PRO A 49 -3.06 -11.27 13.49
N GLY A 50 -2.97 -11.63 14.77
CA GLY A 50 -1.80 -12.25 15.40
C GLY A 50 -1.07 -11.36 16.40
N PHE A 51 -1.46 -10.08 16.49
CA PHE A 51 -0.94 -9.11 17.45
C PHE A 51 -2.10 -8.54 18.27
N ASP A 52 -2.52 -9.27 19.29
CA ASP A 52 -3.71 -8.99 20.12
C ASP A 52 -3.61 -7.72 20.97
N GLN A 53 -2.41 -7.21 21.18
CA GLN A 53 -2.13 -5.94 21.86
C GLN A 53 -1.71 -4.81 20.88
N GLY A 54 -1.86 -5.05 19.58
CA GLY A 54 -1.25 -4.19 18.56
C GLY A 54 0.26 -4.38 18.47
N ILE A 55 0.86 -3.73 17.50
CA ILE A 55 2.32 -3.71 17.28
C ILE A 55 2.70 -2.45 16.52
N MET A 56 3.84 -1.85 16.85
CA MET A 56 4.39 -0.76 16.06
C MET A 56 4.67 -1.19 14.62
N GLY A 57 4.28 -0.38 13.65
CA GLY A 57 4.46 -0.72 12.22
C GLY A 57 5.89 -1.12 11.87
N PRO A 58 6.94 -0.35 12.25
CA PRO A 58 8.33 -0.73 12.05
C PRO A 58 8.72 -2.08 12.68
N GLU A 59 8.23 -2.35 13.90
CA GLU A 59 8.48 -3.60 14.59
C GLU A 59 7.84 -4.79 13.87
N MET A 60 6.60 -4.63 13.42
CA MET A 60 5.89 -5.63 12.63
C MET A 60 6.64 -5.97 11.33
N MET A 61 7.13 -4.94 10.63
CA MET A 61 7.89 -5.15 9.39
C MET A 61 9.24 -5.84 9.64
N GLN A 62 9.88 -5.57 10.79
CA GLN A 62 11.09 -6.31 11.19
C GLN A 62 10.78 -7.79 11.47
N VAL A 63 9.65 -8.10 12.10
CA VAL A 63 9.20 -9.48 12.32
C VAL A 63 8.99 -10.20 10.97
N PHE A 64 8.36 -9.53 10.00
CA PHE A 64 8.15 -10.11 8.66
C PHE A 64 9.46 -10.35 7.92
N LYS A 65 10.39 -9.40 7.98
CA LYS A 65 11.74 -9.53 7.41
C LYS A 65 12.47 -10.72 8.00
N ASN A 66 12.54 -10.81 9.32
CA ASN A 66 13.21 -11.91 10.03
C ASN A 66 12.57 -13.27 9.68
N GLN A 67 11.26 -13.31 9.49
CA GLN A 67 10.57 -14.54 9.09
C GLN A 67 10.93 -14.94 7.66
N ALA A 68 10.99 -14.00 6.72
CA ALA A 68 11.38 -14.26 5.34
C ALA A 68 12.83 -14.77 5.26
N GLU A 69 13.77 -14.13 5.95
CA GLU A 69 15.17 -14.55 6.04
C GLU A 69 15.31 -15.94 6.68
N ARG A 70 14.58 -16.23 7.74
CA ARG A 70 14.58 -17.54 8.40
C ARG A 70 14.22 -18.69 7.46
N PHE A 71 13.35 -18.46 6.49
CA PHE A 71 12.98 -19.47 5.50
C PHE A 71 13.93 -19.51 4.30
N GLY A 72 14.89 -18.58 4.19
CA GLY A 72 15.91 -18.58 3.14
C GLY A 72 15.70 -17.55 2.04
N THR A 73 14.80 -16.57 2.22
CA THR A 73 14.72 -15.42 1.30
C THR A 73 16.00 -14.60 1.41
N LYS A 74 16.74 -14.47 0.31
CA LYS A 74 17.89 -13.56 0.23
C LYS A 74 17.38 -12.13 0.03
N ILE A 75 17.74 -11.22 0.93
CA ILE A 75 17.32 -9.82 0.88
C ILE A 75 18.48 -8.94 0.45
N LEU A 76 18.24 -8.07 -0.55
CA LEU A 76 19.23 -7.13 -1.07
C LEU A 76 18.72 -5.71 -0.87
N THR A 77 19.51 -4.87 -0.19
CA THR A 77 19.25 -3.42 -0.02
C THR A 77 19.69 -2.68 -1.29
N GLU A 78 18.96 -2.94 -2.37
CA GLU A 78 19.16 -2.35 -3.69
C GLU A 78 17.81 -1.98 -4.30
N THR A 79 17.77 -0.81 -4.95
CA THR A 79 16.59 -0.38 -5.72
C THR A 79 16.70 -0.89 -7.16
N VAL A 80 15.64 -1.48 -7.65
CA VAL A 80 15.55 -1.89 -9.07
C VAL A 80 15.19 -0.66 -9.91
N ASP A 81 16.07 -0.32 -10.84
CA ASP A 81 15.94 0.84 -11.72
C ASP A 81 15.22 0.50 -13.04
N SER A 82 15.34 -0.77 -13.50
CA SER A 82 14.64 -1.25 -14.69
C SER A 82 14.47 -2.77 -14.72
N ILE A 83 13.48 -3.20 -15.49
CA ILE A 83 13.21 -4.60 -15.83
C ILE A 83 13.12 -4.75 -17.34
N GLU A 84 13.77 -5.77 -17.88
CA GLU A 84 13.76 -6.11 -19.31
C GLU A 84 13.49 -7.60 -19.48
N LYS A 85 12.76 -7.97 -20.56
CA LYS A 85 12.61 -9.38 -20.94
C LYS A 85 13.84 -9.82 -21.74
N ILE A 86 14.39 -10.98 -21.36
CA ILE A 86 15.46 -11.66 -22.08
C ILE A 86 14.97 -13.02 -22.61
N GLU A 87 15.80 -13.76 -23.35
CA GLU A 87 15.40 -15.00 -24.02
C GLU A 87 14.77 -16.03 -23.07
N ASN A 88 15.36 -16.23 -21.87
CA ASN A 88 14.93 -17.25 -20.93
C ASN A 88 14.45 -16.69 -19.58
N GLY A 89 14.03 -15.43 -19.52
CA GLY A 89 13.59 -14.80 -18.27
C GLY A 89 13.61 -13.28 -18.30
N PHE A 90 14.08 -12.68 -17.24
CA PHE A 90 14.06 -11.24 -16.99
C PHE A 90 15.40 -10.76 -16.46
N LYS A 91 15.84 -9.61 -16.95
CA LYS A 91 17.01 -8.90 -16.44
C LYS A 91 16.54 -7.72 -15.58
N LEU A 92 17.00 -7.67 -14.34
CA LEU A 92 16.80 -6.55 -13.43
C LEU A 92 18.11 -5.77 -13.30
N THR A 93 18.03 -4.46 -13.44
CA THR A 93 19.18 -3.56 -13.28
C THR A 93 18.98 -2.72 -12.02
N THR A 94 20.01 -2.61 -11.21
CA THR A 94 20.11 -1.71 -10.07
C THR A 94 21.27 -0.74 -10.31
N SER A 95 21.42 0.27 -9.48
CA SER A 95 22.59 1.17 -9.53
C SER A 95 23.94 0.46 -9.29
N LYS A 96 23.91 -0.75 -8.70
CA LYS A 96 25.13 -1.50 -8.34
C LYS A 96 25.41 -2.66 -9.30
N ASN A 97 24.37 -3.40 -9.68
CA ASN A 97 24.51 -4.68 -10.37
C ASN A 97 23.39 -4.94 -11.38
N THR A 98 23.56 -6.00 -12.16
CA THR A 98 22.55 -6.56 -13.03
C THR A 98 22.33 -8.04 -12.65
N TYR A 99 21.08 -8.46 -12.61
CA TYR A 99 20.66 -9.79 -12.19
C TYR A 99 19.74 -10.41 -13.24
N GLU A 100 19.72 -11.73 -13.34
CA GLU A 100 18.85 -12.46 -14.26
C GLU A 100 18.00 -13.48 -13.50
N PHE A 101 16.68 -13.46 -13.76
CA PHE A 101 15.70 -14.31 -13.09
C PHE A 101 14.75 -14.96 -14.10
N LYS A 102 14.26 -16.16 -13.75
CA LYS A 102 13.22 -16.85 -14.56
C LYS A 102 11.85 -16.20 -14.39
N THR A 103 11.57 -15.67 -13.19
CA THR A 103 10.26 -15.17 -12.77
C THR A 103 10.41 -13.93 -11.89
N VAL A 104 9.44 -13.00 -11.96
CA VAL A 104 9.45 -11.78 -11.15
C VAL A 104 8.09 -11.57 -10.48
N ILE A 105 8.10 -11.23 -9.19
CA ILE A 105 6.95 -10.71 -8.45
C ILE A 105 7.19 -9.23 -8.17
N ILE A 106 6.26 -8.38 -8.58
CA ILE A 106 6.28 -6.96 -8.30
C ILE A 106 5.36 -6.68 -7.12
N SER A 107 5.92 -6.19 -6.02
CA SER A 107 5.26 -5.83 -4.76
C SER A 107 5.78 -4.49 -4.23
N SER A 108 6.08 -3.58 -5.17
CA SER A 108 6.68 -2.27 -4.90
C SER A 108 5.72 -1.28 -4.22
N GLY A 109 4.44 -1.65 -4.06
CA GLY A 109 3.45 -0.87 -3.34
C GLY A 109 3.00 0.40 -4.05
N ALA A 110 2.36 1.27 -3.28
CA ALA A 110 1.96 2.62 -3.69
C ALA A 110 2.28 3.59 -2.56
N SER A 111 2.65 4.81 -2.91
CA SER A 111 2.94 5.87 -1.95
C SER A 111 1.73 6.79 -1.82
N ALA A 112 1.37 7.15 -0.59
CA ALA A 112 0.39 8.19 -0.36
C ALA A 112 0.88 9.51 -0.96
N ASN A 113 -0.03 10.26 -1.56
CA ASN A 113 0.28 11.61 -2.01
C ASN A 113 0.14 12.56 -0.82
N TRP A 114 1.13 13.41 -0.65
CA TRP A 114 1.21 14.39 0.43
C TRP A 114 1.00 15.80 -0.12
N LEU A 115 0.73 16.75 0.78
CA LEU A 115 0.57 18.17 0.42
C LEU A 115 1.92 18.88 0.27
N ASP A 116 3.00 18.29 0.81
CA ASP A 116 4.34 18.86 0.87
C ASP A 116 4.38 20.25 1.55
N ILE A 117 3.66 20.38 2.66
CA ILE A 117 3.54 21.60 3.44
C ILE A 117 4.25 21.49 4.79
N LYS A 118 4.55 22.63 5.39
CA LYS A 118 5.19 22.70 6.69
C LYS A 118 4.35 22.03 7.79
N GLY A 119 4.99 21.24 8.64
CA GLY A 119 4.39 20.48 9.73
C GLY A 119 3.82 19.12 9.31
N GLU A 120 3.64 18.88 8.00
CA GLU A 120 3.07 17.61 7.53
C GLU A 120 3.96 16.42 7.88
N LYS A 121 5.22 16.47 7.49
CA LYS A 121 6.17 15.38 7.70
C LYS A 121 6.52 15.18 9.17
N GLU A 122 6.68 16.25 9.90
CA GLU A 122 7.06 16.25 11.32
C GLU A 122 5.97 15.64 12.20
N LEU A 123 4.70 15.79 11.80
CA LEU A 123 3.55 15.32 12.56
C LEU A 123 2.89 14.05 11.98
N GLN A 124 3.53 13.36 11.01
CA GLN A 124 3.09 12.04 10.56
C GLN A 124 3.08 11.05 11.71
N GLY A 125 1.95 10.33 11.89
CA GLY A 125 1.71 9.46 13.04
C GLY A 125 1.39 10.19 14.35
N HIS A 126 1.49 11.53 14.36
CA HIS A 126 1.21 12.39 15.50
C HIS A 126 0.01 13.33 15.23
N GLY A 127 -0.98 12.81 14.51
CA GLY A 127 -2.18 13.54 14.13
C GLY A 127 -2.31 13.80 12.63
N VAL A 128 -1.25 13.58 11.85
CA VAL A 128 -1.28 13.56 10.38
C VAL A 128 -1.30 12.12 9.90
N SER A 129 -2.29 11.75 9.11
CA SER A 129 -2.48 10.41 8.54
C SER A 129 -2.89 10.47 7.07
N ALA A 130 -2.70 9.38 6.33
CA ALA A 130 -3.22 9.15 4.98
C ALA A 130 -4.11 7.89 4.91
N CYS A 131 -4.58 7.37 6.07
CA CYS A 131 -5.36 6.14 6.14
C CYS A 131 -6.39 6.20 7.28
N ALA A 132 -7.63 6.56 6.97
CA ALA A 132 -8.69 6.59 7.98
C ALA A 132 -9.01 5.21 8.57
N THR A 133 -8.91 4.14 7.79
CA THR A 133 -9.16 2.77 8.28
C THR A 133 -8.06 2.26 9.21
N CYS A 134 -6.86 2.82 9.13
CA CYS A 134 -5.75 2.49 10.01
C CYS A 134 -5.85 3.26 11.33
N ASP A 135 -6.01 4.58 11.24
CA ASP A 135 -5.77 5.50 12.35
C ASP A 135 -7.05 6.11 12.93
N GLY A 136 -8.21 5.93 12.28
CA GLY A 136 -9.46 6.59 12.68
C GLY A 136 -9.89 6.31 14.11
N PHE A 137 -9.57 5.12 14.64
CA PHE A 137 -9.89 4.75 16.02
C PHE A 137 -9.21 5.67 17.07
N PHE A 138 -8.00 6.14 16.81
CA PHE A 138 -7.26 7.04 17.72
C PHE A 138 -7.86 8.46 17.82
N PHE A 139 -8.81 8.77 16.95
CA PHE A 139 -9.49 10.07 16.91
C PHE A 139 -10.91 10.03 17.48
N LYS A 140 -11.16 9.08 18.40
CA LYS A 140 -12.44 9.00 19.09
C LYS A 140 -12.75 10.30 19.84
N ASP A 141 -13.98 10.81 19.62
CA ASP A 141 -14.51 12.05 20.23
C ASP A 141 -13.70 13.33 19.87
N LYS A 142 -12.86 13.30 18.83
CA LYS A 142 -12.01 14.39 18.36
C LYS A 142 -12.59 15.08 17.11
N ASN A 143 -12.08 16.29 16.82
CA ASN A 143 -12.42 17.05 15.60
C ASN A 143 -11.32 16.82 14.56
N VAL A 144 -11.68 16.22 13.45
CA VAL A 144 -10.71 15.88 12.40
C VAL A 144 -11.08 16.53 11.07
N ILE A 145 -10.07 16.76 10.24
CA ILE A 145 -10.30 17.21 8.87
C ILE A 145 -9.80 16.15 7.88
N VAL A 146 -10.48 16.06 6.73
CA VAL A 146 -10.09 15.24 5.58
C VAL A 146 -9.81 16.14 4.41
N VAL A 147 -8.58 16.12 3.90
CA VAL A 147 -8.18 16.94 2.76
C VAL A 147 -8.33 16.14 1.49
N GLY A 148 -9.24 16.57 0.61
CA GLY A 148 -9.48 15.88 -0.65
C GLY A 148 -10.81 16.26 -1.30
N GLY A 149 -11.18 15.52 -2.35
CA GLY A 149 -12.45 15.78 -3.07
C GLY A 149 -12.78 14.72 -4.10
N GLY A 150 -12.09 13.58 -4.07
CA GLY A 150 -12.39 12.35 -4.82
C GLY A 150 -13.12 11.33 -3.95
N ASP A 151 -13.48 10.18 -4.54
CA ASP A 151 -14.18 9.11 -3.82
C ASP A 151 -13.45 8.67 -2.56
N SER A 152 -12.12 8.52 -2.58
CA SER A 152 -11.33 8.16 -1.39
C SER A 152 -11.53 9.14 -0.23
N ALA A 153 -11.55 10.45 -0.50
CA ALA A 153 -11.79 11.45 0.56
C ALA A 153 -13.20 11.34 1.14
N MET A 154 -14.19 11.02 0.30
CA MET A 154 -15.56 10.79 0.76
C MET A 154 -15.69 9.54 1.61
N GLU A 155 -15.03 8.45 1.18
CA GLU A 155 -14.99 7.18 1.91
C GLU A 155 -14.33 7.35 3.27
N GLU A 156 -13.18 8.02 3.32
CA GLU A 156 -12.45 8.30 4.56
C GLU A 156 -13.26 9.21 5.50
N ALA A 157 -13.89 10.27 4.99
CA ALA A 157 -14.74 11.13 5.78
C ALA A 157 -15.92 10.37 6.41
N LEU A 158 -16.62 9.55 5.62
CA LEU A 158 -17.71 8.70 6.10
C LEU A 158 -17.23 7.64 7.10
N PHE A 159 -16.03 7.08 6.91
CA PHE A 159 -15.48 6.11 7.85
C PHE A 159 -15.17 6.74 9.21
N LEU A 160 -14.58 7.94 9.20
CA LEU A 160 -14.20 8.68 10.41
C LEU A 160 -15.39 9.07 11.28
N THR A 161 -16.60 9.24 10.72
CA THR A 161 -17.81 9.53 11.53
C THR A 161 -18.14 8.44 12.55
N LYS A 162 -17.58 7.22 12.39
CA LYS A 162 -17.74 6.14 13.37
C LYS A 162 -17.03 6.41 14.70
N PHE A 163 -16.04 7.30 14.68
CA PHE A 163 -15.17 7.56 15.83
C PHE A 163 -15.12 9.04 16.21
N ALA A 164 -14.87 9.90 15.22
CA ALA A 164 -14.68 11.32 15.45
C ALA A 164 -15.96 12.01 15.93
N LYS A 165 -15.79 13.08 16.69
CA LYS A 165 -16.91 13.95 17.11
C LYS A 165 -17.46 14.74 15.93
N ASN A 166 -16.57 15.34 15.17
CA ASN A 166 -16.89 16.08 13.92
C ASN A 166 -15.83 15.76 12.86
N VAL A 167 -16.25 15.62 11.63
CA VAL A 167 -15.40 15.48 10.46
C VAL A 167 -15.61 16.66 9.54
N THR A 168 -14.54 17.30 9.07
CA THR A 168 -14.67 18.39 8.09
C THR A 168 -13.87 18.05 6.84
N VAL A 169 -14.52 18.01 5.69
CA VAL A 169 -13.83 17.86 4.40
C VAL A 169 -13.31 19.21 3.94
N VAL A 170 -12.01 19.33 3.74
CA VAL A 170 -11.35 20.52 3.21
C VAL A 170 -11.12 20.33 1.72
N HIS A 171 -11.74 21.18 0.90
CA HIS A 171 -11.61 21.08 -0.54
C HIS A 171 -11.28 22.44 -1.19
N ARG A 172 -10.25 22.44 -2.06
CA ARG A 172 -9.74 23.66 -2.72
C ARG A 172 -10.65 24.24 -3.81
N ARG A 173 -11.76 23.59 -4.14
CA ARG A 173 -12.74 24.01 -5.14
C ARG A 173 -14.12 24.13 -4.50
N ASP A 174 -15.08 24.61 -5.26
CA ASP A 174 -16.48 24.74 -4.89
C ASP A 174 -17.33 23.48 -5.13
N SER A 175 -16.72 22.41 -5.66
CA SER A 175 -17.42 21.18 -5.98
C SER A 175 -16.46 19.97 -5.93
N PHE A 176 -16.95 18.82 -5.49
CA PHE A 176 -16.20 17.58 -5.46
C PHE A 176 -16.06 16.94 -6.84
N ARG A 177 -15.02 16.09 -7.01
CA ARG A 177 -14.82 15.24 -8.18
C ARG A 177 -15.30 13.81 -7.96
N ALA A 178 -15.68 13.47 -6.73
CA ALA A 178 -16.20 12.17 -6.36
C ALA A 178 -17.46 11.79 -7.16
N SER A 179 -17.81 10.52 -7.18
CA SER A 179 -19.08 10.05 -7.75
C SER A 179 -20.26 10.71 -7.05
N LYS A 180 -21.34 10.97 -7.79
CA LYS A 180 -22.52 11.69 -7.27
C LYS A 180 -23.09 11.03 -6.01
N ILE A 181 -23.13 9.71 -5.98
CA ILE A 181 -23.63 8.95 -4.83
C ILE A 181 -22.78 9.18 -3.56
N MET A 182 -21.46 9.32 -3.71
CA MET A 182 -20.57 9.58 -2.58
C MET A 182 -20.68 11.04 -2.11
N GLN A 183 -20.81 11.97 -3.06
CA GLN A 183 -21.09 13.38 -2.72
C GLN A 183 -22.38 13.51 -1.91
N ASP A 184 -23.48 12.88 -2.36
CA ASP A 184 -24.79 12.97 -1.69
C ASP A 184 -24.71 12.37 -0.27
N ARG A 185 -23.98 11.26 -0.07
CA ARG A 185 -23.76 10.65 1.26
C ARG A 185 -23.04 11.60 2.21
N VAL A 186 -21.95 12.22 1.75
CA VAL A 186 -21.14 13.14 2.58
C VAL A 186 -21.93 14.42 2.88
N LEU A 187 -22.55 15.05 1.86
CA LEU A 187 -23.28 16.31 2.01
C LEU A 187 -24.56 16.19 2.84
N SER A 188 -25.13 14.98 2.96
CA SER A 188 -26.32 14.74 3.79
C SER A 188 -26.00 14.21 5.19
N HIS A 189 -24.73 14.03 5.55
CA HIS A 189 -24.35 13.44 6.83
C HIS A 189 -24.20 14.50 7.92
N ASP A 190 -24.95 14.38 9.01
CA ASP A 190 -25.05 15.40 10.09
C ASP A 190 -23.72 15.68 10.83
N GLN A 191 -22.75 14.75 10.80
CA GLN A 191 -21.44 14.91 11.42
C GLN A 191 -20.35 15.38 10.46
N ILE A 192 -20.69 15.63 9.17
CA ILE A 192 -19.70 16.04 8.18
C ILE A 192 -19.98 17.47 7.72
N ASP A 193 -19.03 18.34 7.96
CA ASP A 193 -18.98 19.68 7.39
C ASP A 193 -18.08 19.74 6.16
N VAL A 194 -18.23 20.76 5.33
CA VAL A 194 -17.35 21.00 4.18
C VAL A 194 -16.85 22.44 4.18
N TRP A 195 -15.53 22.58 4.14
CA TRP A 195 -14.87 23.87 3.91
C TRP A 195 -14.46 23.96 2.45
N TRP A 196 -15.29 24.59 1.67
CA TRP A 196 -15.06 24.84 0.26
C TRP A 196 -14.04 25.95 0.02
N ASN A 197 -13.36 25.87 -1.13
CA ASN A 197 -12.37 26.86 -1.58
C ASN A 197 -11.23 27.06 -0.56
N LYS A 198 -10.90 26.03 0.23
CA LYS A 198 -9.86 26.08 1.25
C LYS A 198 -8.71 25.16 0.90
N GLU A 199 -7.50 25.68 1.05
CA GLU A 199 -6.24 24.94 0.93
C GLU A 199 -5.52 24.96 2.28
N VAL A 200 -4.99 23.81 2.70
CA VAL A 200 -4.14 23.71 3.89
C VAL A 200 -2.75 24.18 3.52
N MET A 201 -2.22 25.18 4.23
CA MET A 201 -0.91 25.77 3.97
C MET A 201 0.14 25.36 4.97
N GLU A 202 -0.26 25.05 6.20
CA GLU A 202 0.63 24.65 7.29
C GLU A 202 -0.17 23.82 8.31
N ILE A 203 0.46 22.81 8.86
CA ILE A 203 -0.04 22.03 9.99
C ILE A 203 0.78 22.42 11.22
N LYS A 204 0.12 22.73 12.31
CA LYS A 204 0.75 23.18 13.56
C LYS A 204 0.55 22.17 14.67
N GLY A 205 1.56 22.07 15.53
CA GLY A 205 1.59 21.23 16.72
C GLY A 205 3.01 21.12 17.23
N GLU A 206 3.17 20.72 18.46
CA GLU A 206 4.49 20.36 19.04
C GLU A 206 4.65 18.84 18.98
N ASP A 207 4.00 18.10 19.87
CA ASP A 207 4.02 16.64 19.91
C ASP A 207 2.88 16.00 19.10
N GLN A 208 1.79 16.75 18.88
CA GLN A 208 0.61 16.32 18.12
C GLN A 208 0.01 17.51 17.39
N VAL A 209 -0.79 17.21 16.36
CA VAL A 209 -1.56 18.23 15.63
C VAL A 209 -2.45 19.00 16.59
N SER A 210 -2.45 20.33 16.47
CA SER A 210 -3.31 21.23 17.24
C SER A 210 -4.12 22.20 16.39
N SER A 211 -3.58 22.62 15.25
CA SER A 211 -4.28 23.53 14.33
C SER A 211 -3.74 23.42 12.90
N VAL A 212 -4.45 24.00 11.96
CA VAL A 212 -4.03 24.19 10.57
C VAL A 212 -4.20 25.66 10.16
N ILE A 213 -3.32 26.12 9.27
CA ILE A 213 -3.51 27.36 8.53
C ILE A 213 -4.19 27.02 7.21
N LEU A 214 -5.37 27.57 7.01
CA LEU A 214 -6.12 27.49 5.79
C LEU A 214 -5.97 28.78 4.99
N LYS A 215 -5.92 28.65 3.66
CA LYS A 215 -5.99 29.76 2.72
C LYS A 215 -7.25 29.62 1.88
N ASP A 216 -8.01 30.68 1.77
CA ASP A 216 -9.11 30.75 0.84
C ASP A 216 -8.60 30.96 -0.59
N SER A 217 -8.96 30.08 -1.52
CA SER A 217 -8.45 30.10 -2.90
C SER A 217 -9.07 31.23 -3.73
N GLN A 218 -10.17 31.86 -3.27
CA GLN A 218 -10.84 32.95 -3.95
C GLN A 218 -10.40 34.34 -3.43
N THR A 219 -10.34 34.50 -2.10
CA THR A 219 -9.99 35.80 -1.47
C THR A 219 -8.51 35.91 -1.13
N ASN A 220 -7.76 34.80 -1.11
CA ASN A 220 -6.39 34.68 -0.60
C ASN A 220 -6.22 35.00 0.90
N GLU A 221 -7.30 35.16 1.64
CA GLU A 221 -7.26 35.32 3.08
C GLU A 221 -6.83 34.02 3.77
N THR A 222 -6.14 34.16 4.89
CA THR A 222 -5.71 33.02 5.71
C THR A 222 -6.41 33.03 7.05
N GLU A 223 -6.75 31.84 7.54
CA GLU A 223 -7.33 31.64 8.86
C GLU A 223 -6.72 30.44 9.55
N GLU A 224 -6.66 30.47 10.88
CA GLU A 224 -6.24 29.32 11.69
C GLU A 224 -7.44 28.60 12.26
N LYS A 225 -7.46 27.27 12.12
CA LYS A 225 -8.52 26.38 12.67
C LYS A 225 -7.91 25.36 13.61
N GLN A 226 -8.49 25.26 14.81
CA GLN A 226 -8.14 24.22 15.77
C GLN A 226 -8.71 22.89 15.32
N ILE A 227 -7.86 21.86 15.31
CA ILE A 227 -8.20 20.47 14.97
C ILE A 227 -7.36 19.53 15.82
N ASP A 228 -7.82 18.29 15.94
CA ASP A 228 -7.11 17.23 16.66
C ASP A 228 -6.39 16.26 15.71
N GLY A 229 -6.73 16.30 14.41
CA GLY A 229 -6.11 15.46 13.39
C GLY A 229 -6.48 15.84 11.96
N ILE A 230 -5.62 15.43 11.04
CA ILE A 230 -5.77 15.67 9.62
C ILE A 230 -5.48 14.39 8.82
N PHE A 231 -6.38 14.05 7.91
CA PHE A 231 -6.28 12.92 6.99
C PHE A 231 -6.07 13.43 5.58
N ILE A 232 -4.94 13.06 4.97
CA ILE A 232 -4.56 13.50 3.62
C ILE A 232 -5.09 12.47 2.62
N ALA A 233 -6.24 12.75 2.02
CA ALA A 233 -6.98 11.87 1.13
C ALA A 233 -6.94 12.36 -0.34
N ILE A 234 -5.75 12.73 -0.83
CA ILE A 234 -5.55 13.25 -2.20
C ILE A 234 -5.09 12.18 -3.19
N GLY A 235 -5.14 10.91 -2.78
CA GLY A 235 -4.84 9.73 -3.58
C GLY A 235 -3.49 9.10 -3.26
N HIS A 236 -3.18 8.05 -4.04
CA HIS A 236 -1.92 7.31 -3.97
C HIS A 236 -1.34 7.19 -5.36
N THR A 237 -0.03 7.08 -5.43
CA THR A 237 0.71 6.86 -6.67
C THR A 237 1.40 5.50 -6.60
N PRO A 238 1.06 4.53 -7.47
CA PRO A 238 1.74 3.23 -7.50
C PRO A 238 3.22 3.39 -7.91
N ASN A 239 4.08 2.62 -7.25
CA ASN A 239 5.52 2.69 -7.46
C ASN A 239 5.94 1.83 -8.67
N VAL A 240 5.73 2.35 -9.87
CA VAL A 240 5.90 1.66 -11.17
C VAL A 240 6.90 2.33 -12.11
N SER A 241 7.62 3.37 -11.67
CA SER A 241 8.51 4.15 -12.54
C SER A 241 9.59 3.29 -13.22
N PHE A 242 10.10 2.27 -12.52
CA PHE A 242 11.12 1.35 -13.05
C PHE A 242 10.62 0.45 -14.19
N LEU A 243 9.31 0.34 -14.40
CA LEU A 243 8.72 -0.48 -15.44
C LEU A 243 8.90 0.11 -16.84
N ASN A 244 8.97 1.44 -16.99
CA ASN A 244 9.18 2.13 -18.27
C ASN A 244 8.29 1.59 -19.41
N GLY A 245 7.02 1.29 -19.14
CA GLY A 245 6.09 0.73 -20.12
C GLY A 245 6.18 -0.79 -20.32
N PHE A 246 6.95 -1.50 -19.51
CA PHE A 246 7.12 -2.95 -19.60
C PHE A 246 5.82 -3.74 -19.33
N LEU A 247 4.94 -3.23 -18.47
CA LEU A 247 3.65 -3.83 -18.15
C LEU A 247 2.49 -2.90 -18.49
N GLU A 248 1.32 -3.49 -18.73
CA GLU A 248 0.08 -2.73 -18.85
C GLU A 248 -0.36 -2.19 -17.50
N LEU A 249 -0.71 -0.90 -17.47
CA LEU A 249 -1.26 -0.20 -16.32
C LEU A 249 -2.72 0.14 -16.56
N ASP A 250 -3.49 0.31 -15.48
CA ASP A 250 -4.83 0.84 -15.55
C ASP A 250 -4.84 2.39 -15.70
N GLU A 251 -6.02 2.98 -15.77
CA GLU A 251 -6.21 4.43 -15.93
C GLU A 251 -5.66 5.24 -14.74
N LYS A 252 -5.47 4.59 -13.57
CA LYS A 252 -4.92 5.20 -12.36
C LYS A 252 -3.42 4.92 -12.17
N GLY A 253 -2.79 4.17 -13.10
CA GLY A 253 -1.38 3.83 -13.08
C GLY A 253 -1.04 2.54 -12.32
N TYR A 254 -2.02 1.77 -11.84
CA TYR A 254 -1.79 0.49 -11.17
C TYR A 254 -1.53 -0.64 -12.18
N ILE A 255 -0.72 -1.62 -11.79
CA ILE A 255 -0.45 -2.78 -12.66
C ILE A 255 -1.74 -3.58 -12.85
N LYS A 256 -2.13 -3.78 -14.12
CA LYS A 256 -3.26 -4.66 -14.45
C LYS A 256 -2.90 -6.11 -14.15
N THR A 257 -3.74 -6.78 -13.36
CA THR A 257 -3.62 -8.19 -13.04
C THR A 257 -4.84 -8.96 -13.54
N GLY A 258 -4.78 -10.30 -13.48
CA GLY A 258 -5.91 -11.15 -13.83
C GLY A 258 -5.90 -11.67 -15.27
N SER A 259 -4.80 -11.53 -16.02
CA SER A 259 -4.71 -12.02 -17.40
C SER A 259 -4.97 -13.54 -17.53
N THR A 260 -4.38 -14.33 -16.62
CA THR A 260 -4.62 -15.79 -16.53
C THR A 260 -4.87 -16.22 -15.09
N THR A 261 -4.37 -15.49 -14.14
CA THR A 261 -4.49 -15.73 -12.69
C THR A 261 -4.70 -14.40 -11.98
N ALA A 262 -5.20 -14.40 -10.75
CA ALA A 262 -5.47 -13.17 -9.99
C ALA A 262 -4.25 -12.21 -9.91
N THR A 263 -3.03 -12.74 -9.97
CA THR A 263 -1.78 -11.98 -9.84
C THR A 263 -0.96 -11.88 -11.12
N SER A 264 -1.35 -12.59 -12.19
CA SER A 264 -0.63 -12.56 -13.47
C SER A 264 -0.81 -11.21 -14.17
N THR A 265 0.28 -10.67 -14.70
CA THR A 265 0.30 -9.41 -15.44
C THR A 265 0.15 -9.64 -16.97
N SER A 266 0.31 -8.60 -17.76
CA SER A 266 0.33 -8.67 -19.22
C SER A 266 1.53 -9.44 -19.79
N VAL A 267 2.60 -9.64 -18.98
CA VAL A 267 3.81 -10.36 -19.37
C VAL A 267 3.89 -11.71 -18.67
N PRO A 268 3.85 -12.84 -19.39
CA PRO A 268 3.98 -14.17 -18.78
C PRO A 268 5.30 -14.31 -18.00
N GLY A 269 5.21 -14.85 -16.76
CA GLY A 269 6.34 -14.96 -15.84
C GLY A 269 6.53 -13.76 -14.93
N VAL A 270 5.72 -12.70 -15.10
CA VAL A 270 5.68 -11.55 -14.20
C VAL A 270 4.34 -11.49 -13.49
N PHE A 271 4.40 -11.35 -12.17
CA PHE A 271 3.24 -11.26 -11.28
C PHE A 271 3.27 -9.95 -10.49
N ALA A 272 2.12 -9.49 -10.04
CA ALA A 272 2.03 -8.30 -9.18
C ALA A 272 1.11 -8.57 -7.99
N ALA A 273 1.47 -8.03 -6.82
CA ALA A 273 0.74 -8.20 -5.56
C ALA A 273 0.89 -6.99 -4.64
N GLY A 274 -0.12 -6.76 -3.81
CA GLY A 274 -0.18 -5.62 -2.91
C GLY A 274 -0.60 -4.33 -3.60
N ASP A 275 -0.33 -3.20 -2.96
CA ASP A 275 -0.85 -1.89 -3.34
C ASP A 275 -0.41 -1.42 -4.74
N VAL A 276 0.60 -2.00 -5.34
CA VAL A 276 1.00 -1.71 -6.73
C VAL A 276 -0.04 -2.16 -7.76
N ALA A 277 -0.91 -3.12 -7.39
CA ALA A 277 -1.97 -3.68 -8.22
C ALA A 277 -3.36 -3.57 -7.58
N ASP A 278 -3.45 -3.10 -6.31
CA ASP A 278 -4.70 -2.92 -5.58
C ASP A 278 -4.94 -1.44 -5.26
N SER A 279 -5.83 -0.82 -6.01
CA SER A 279 -6.24 0.57 -5.79
C SER A 279 -7.38 0.73 -4.77
N ILE A 280 -7.92 -0.38 -4.22
CA ILE A 280 -9.16 -0.38 -3.44
C ILE A 280 -8.88 -0.52 -1.94
N TYR A 281 -8.29 -1.63 -1.52
CA TYR A 281 -8.19 -1.95 -0.09
C TYR A 281 -6.94 -1.35 0.57
N ARG A 282 -5.79 -1.50 -0.04
CA ARG A 282 -4.50 -0.98 0.46
C ARG A 282 -4.28 -1.32 1.94
N GLN A 283 -4.47 -2.58 2.28
CA GLN A 283 -4.32 -3.11 3.63
C GLN A 283 -3.30 -4.27 3.63
N ALA A 284 -2.55 -4.40 4.71
CA ALA A 284 -1.50 -5.40 4.85
C ALA A 284 -2.01 -6.85 4.72
N ASN A 285 -3.26 -7.10 5.07
CA ASN A 285 -3.87 -8.43 5.12
C ASN A 285 -5.05 -8.63 4.16
N PHE A 286 -5.54 -7.59 3.48
CA PHE A 286 -6.81 -7.64 2.75
C PHE A 286 -6.70 -7.69 1.24
N SER A 287 -5.55 -7.41 0.66
CA SER A 287 -5.44 -7.51 -0.80
C SER A 287 -5.67 -8.96 -1.22
N PRO A 288 -6.70 -9.27 -2.03
CA PRO A 288 -6.90 -10.61 -2.59
C PRO A 288 -5.68 -11.10 -3.36
N ASN A 289 -4.77 -10.19 -3.68
CA ASN A 289 -3.51 -10.43 -4.36
C ASN A 289 -2.32 -10.51 -3.41
N CYS A 290 -2.47 -10.23 -2.09
CA CYS A 290 -1.33 -10.03 -1.19
C CYS A 290 -0.82 -11.31 -0.54
N THR A 291 -1.67 -12.25 -0.11
CA THR A 291 -1.21 -13.25 0.84
C THR A 291 -1.26 -14.70 0.35
N LEU A 292 -2.35 -15.11 -0.26
CA LEU A 292 -2.57 -16.54 -0.52
C LEU A 292 -2.45 -16.95 -1.99
N PHE A 293 -2.66 -16.03 -2.93
CA PHE A 293 -2.77 -16.37 -4.34
C PHE A 293 -1.47 -16.26 -5.15
N CYS A 294 -0.48 -15.49 -4.70
CA CYS A 294 0.83 -15.47 -5.37
C CYS A 294 1.47 -16.87 -5.37
N PHE A 295 1.30 -17.63 -4.29
CA PHE A 295 2.01 -18.89 -4.11
C PHE A 295 1.49 -20.04 -4.94
N PHE A 296 0.18 -20.25 -4.97
CA PHE A 296 -0.38 -21.42 -5.69
C PHE A 296 -0.15 -21.36 -7.21
N ARG A 297 0.34 -20.25 -7.75
CA ARG A 297 0.52 -20.06 -9.19
C ARG A 297 1.91 -19.58 -9.64
N VAL A 298 2.81 -19.15 -8.73
CA VAL A 298 4.24 -19.08 -9.05
C VAL A 298 4.80 -20.48 -9.30
N SER A 299 4.33 -21.49 -8.53
CA SER A 299 4.63 -22.88 -8.83
C SER A 299 4.04 -23.36 -10.17
N CYS A 300 3.00 -22.70 -10.70
CA CYS A 300 2.42 -23.04 -12.01
C CYS A 300 3.18 -22.43 -13.20
N ALA A 301 3.89 -21.31 -13.01
CA ALA A 301 4.81 -20.80 -14.05
C ALA A 301 6.00 -21.75 -14.25
N HIS A 302 6.38 -22.49 -13.20
CA HIS A 302 7.37 -23.58 -13.30
C HIS A 302 6.78 -24.86 -13.91
N CYS A 303 5.46 -25.06 -13.88
CA CYS A 303 4.77 -26.22 -14.47
C CYS A 303 4.86 -26.29 -16.00
N ILE A 304 5.39 -25.30 -16.66
CA ILE A 304 5.65 -25.40 -18.12
C ILE A 304 6.85 -26.32 -18.42
N SER A 305 7.66 -26.67 -17.43
CA SER A 305 8.80 -27.58 -17.62
C SER A 305 8.94 -28.76 -16.63
N ILE A 306 8.04 -28.91 -15.67
CA ILE A 306 8.06 -30.07 -14.76
C ILE A 306 6.76 -30.87 -14.91
N ASN A 307 6.94 -32.11 -15.34
CA ASN A 307 5.92 -33.14 -15.55
C ASN A 307 4.87 -33.16 -14.41
N LEU A 308 3.61 -32.85 -14.73
CA LEU A 308 2.45 -32.71 -13.84
C LEU A 308 2.17 -33.92 -12.91
N ASN A 309 2.91 -35.03 -13.06
CA ASN A 309 2.63 -36.26 -12.32
C ASN A 309 3.25 -36.32 -10.90
N SER A 310 4.10 -35.38 -10.51
CA SER A 310 4.72 -35.40 -9.17
C SER A 310 4.06 -34.49 -8.13
N ILE A 311 3.13 -33.62 -8.53
CA ILE A 311 2.49 -32.65 -7.62
C ILE A 311 1.09 -33.13 -7.14
N PHE A 312 0.46 -34.07 -7.84
CA PHE A 312 -0.83 -34.62 -7.46
C PHE A 312 -0.81 -35.67 -6.32
N THR A 313 0.35 -36.02 -5.79
CA THR A 313 0.46 -36.93 -4.63
C THR A 313 0.15 -36.28 -3.29
N PHE A 314 -0.09 -34.96 -3.22
CA PHE A 314 -0.47 -34.27 -1.98
C PHE A 314 -1.96 -34.32 -1.64
N GLN A 315 -2.83 -34.81 -2.51
CA GLN A 315 -4.27 -34.93 -2.25
C GLN A 315 -4.70 -36.12 -1.37
N ASN A 316 -3.76 -36.98 -0.93
CA ASN A 316 -4.08 -38.16 -0.10
C ASN A 316 -3.41 -38.17 1.28
N LEU A 317 -3.00 -37.04 1.80
CA LEU A 317 -2.64 -36.96 3.21
C LEU A 317 -3.87 -36.63 4.04
N ASN A 318 -4.52 -37.69 4.55
CA ASN A 318 -5.48 -37.60 5.65
C ASN A 318 -4.77 -37.01 6.86
N TYR A 319 -4.95 -35.70 7.10
CA TYR A 319 -4.60 -35.09 8.37
C TYR A 319 -5.65 -35.49 9.41
N ASN A 320 -5.38 -36.56 10.15
CA ASN A 320 -5.98 -36.75 11.46
C ASN A 320 -5.28 -35.77 12.42
N TRP A 321 -5.98 -34.73 12.82
CA TRP A 321 -5.59 -33.91 13.97
C TRP A 321 -5.92 -34.70 15.27
N PRO A 322 -5.05 -34.66 16.29
CA PRO A 322 -5.37 -35.22 17.59
C PRO A 322 -6.44 -34.42 18.32
#